data_02ef98c6c0321a1671e5a4186804fd4b
#
_entry.id   02ef98c6c0321a1671e5a4186804fd4b
#
_cell.length_a   1.000
_cell.length_b   1.000
_cell.length_c   1.000
_cell.angle_alpha   90.00
_cell.angle_beta   90.00
_cell.angle_gamma   90.00
#
_symmetry.space_group_name_H-M   'P 1'
#
loop_
_entity.id
_entity.type
_entity.pdbx_description
1 polymer ?
#
loop_
_entity_poly.entity_id
_entity_poly.type
_entity_poly.pdbx_seq_one_letter_code
_entity_poly.pdbx_strand_id
1 'polypeptide(L)'
;MDRVVSLGSVNVDHVRRASDPELASLVERYDWFPAQGHTVRVETLPDEFDPDTDERRHGGKGANQAVAAAAAGAATTMLGVVGTDHDRFGVRPALADAGVDADRIGVADVPTGAAYVFVDPRGDNRIVVDPGANAAVDDAYVEAHYDIVRDADCLLLQNEISIGPVAALLDDLAAESARPTVIVDPAPPAGVDPLLDREAVDYLTPNEGEYAALADALDAYGGAVVRKRGGDPVIVVADDDRFTVEPPAVDPVDTTGAGDVFNGFLAARLAAGASLRDAVETAVVAGSMATRTAGAREGIPTLDEVRAFRAK
;
A
#
# COMPACT_ATOMS: atom_id res chain seq x y z
N MET A 1 -8.79 13.58 -17.51
CA MET A 1 -7.58 13.24 -16.73
C MET A 1 -7.97 12.04 -15.89
N ASP A 2 -7.20 11.00 -15.98
CA ASP A 2 -7.51 9.74 -15.31
C ASP A 2 -7.35 9.92 -13.79
N ARG A 3 -8.44 9.79 -13.04
CA ARG A 3 -8.50 10.09 -11.61
C ARG A 3 -8.33 8.83 -10.79
N VAL A 4 -7.32 8.80 -9.94
CA VAL A 4 -7.09 7.73 -8.97
C VAL A 4 -7.26 8.29 -7.56
N VAL A 5 -8.06 7.61 -6.75
CA VAL A 5 -8.16 7.86 -5.31
C VAL A 5 -7.48 6.71 -4.57
N SER A 6 -6.58 7.01 -3.65
CA SER A 6 -6.06 6.05 -2.69
C SER A 6 -6.64 6.37 -1.31
N LEU A 7 -7.45 5.47 -0.76
CA LEU A 7 -7.96 5.56 0.61
C LEU A 7 -7.21 4.55 1.46
N GLY A 8 -6.35 5.04 2.36
CA GLY A 8 -5.48 4.14 3.11
C GLY A 8 -4.56 4.84 4.10
N SER A 9 -3.53 4.12 4.52
CA SER A 9 -2.59 4.56 5.55
C SER A 9 -1.61 5.62 5.06
N VAL A 10 -1.25 6.49 6.00
CA VAL A 10 -0.15 7.47 5.89
C VAL A 10 0.74 7.31 7.12
N ASN A 11 2.00 6.92 6.92
CA ASN A 11 2.94 6.64 8.00
C ASN A 11 4.19 7.51 7.93
N VAL A 12 4.85 7.61 9.08
CA VAL A 12 6.26 7.96 9.20
C VAL A 12 7.02 6.71 9.62
N ASP A 13 7.92 6.24 8.77
CA ASP A 13 8.72 5.05 9.04
C ASP A 13 10.00 5.45 9.79
N HIS A 14 10.23 4.83 10.94
CA HIS A 14 11.39 5.03 11.81
C HIS A 14 12.35 3.87 11.60
N VAL A 15 13.44 4.10 10.89
CA VAL A 15 14.43 3.06 10.60
C VAL A 15 15.52 3.08 11.67
N ARG A 16 15.79 1.90 12.26
CA ARG A 16 16.84 1.67 13.25
C ARG A 16 17.74 0.53 12.79
N ARG A 17 19.04 0.79 12.68
CA ARG A 17 20.06 -0.24 12.48
C ARG A 17 20.46 -0.78 13.84
N ALA A 18 19.83 -1.88 14.25
CA ALA A 18 19.95 -2.44 15.58
C ALA A 18 21.01 -3.55 15.62
N SER A 19 21.80 -3.58 16.69
CA SER A 19 22.73 -4.68 16.95
C SER A 19 22.01 -5.93 17.47
N ASP A 20 22.62 -7.12 17.30
CA ASP A 20 22.05 -8.37 17.83
C ASP A 20 21.71 -8.32 19.34
N PRO A 21 22.57 -7.74 20.24
CA PRO A 21 22.21 -7.60 21.65
C PRO A 21 21.00 -6.67 21.90
N GLU A 22 20.85 -5.58 21.13
CA GLU A 22 19.70 -4.66 21.21
C GLU A 22 18.41 -5.38 20.80
N LEU A 23 18.43 -6.12 19.69
CA LEU A 23 17.29 -6.93 19.24
C LEU A 23 16.92 -8.01 20.25
N ALA A 24 17.91 -8.69 20.84
CA ALA A 24 17.68 -9.70 21.87
C ALA A 24 17.00 -9.08 23.11
N SER A 25 17.41 -7.89 23.53
CA SER A 25 16.78 -7.15 24.64
C SER A 25 15.32 -6.78 24.31
N LEU A 26 15.01 -6.35 23.08
CA LEU A 26 13.63 -6.05 22.66
C LEU A 26 12.75 -7.30 22.67
N VAL A 27 13.25 -8.44 22.18
CA VAL A 27 12.54 -9.72 22.23
C VAL A 27 12.28 -10.18 23.67
N GLU A 28 13.24 -9.98 24.58
CA GLU A 28 13.08 -10.34 26.01
C GLU A 28 12.07 -9.41 26.71
N ARG A 29 12.05 -8.13 26.33
CA ARG A 29 11.22 -7.11 26.97
C ARG A 29 9.78 -7.10 26.51
N TYR A 30 9.54 -7.43 25.22
CA TYR A 30 8.21 -7.33 24.59
C TYR A 30 7.84 -8.64 23.91
N ASP A 31 6.92 -9.40 24.52
CA ASP A 31 6.44 -10.70 24.00
C ASP A 31 5.85 -10.59 22.60
N TRP A 32 5.35 -9.42 22.20
CA TRP A 32 4.80 -9.12 20.89
C TRP A 32 5.85 -8.71 19.87
N PHE A 33 7.13 -8.49 20.26
CA PHE A 33 8.15 -8.01 19.32
C PHE A 33 8.38 -9.03 18.21
N PRO A 34 8.39 -8.61 16.91
CA PRO A 34 8.32 -9.56 15.80
C PRO A 34 9.58 -10.40 15.67
N ALA A 35 9.41 -11.62 15.16
CA ALA A 35 10.52 -12.44 14.70
C ALA A 35 11.17 -11.82 13.46
N GLN A 36 12.40 -12.25 13.14
CA GLN A 36 13.14 -11.82 11.95
C GLN A 36 12.31 -12.03 10.67
N GLY A 37 12.24 -11.00 9.83
CA GLY A 37 11.46 -11.00 8.60
C GLY A 37 9.95 -10.83 8.79
N HIS A 38 9.49 -10.59 10.02
CA HIS A 38 8.06 -10.46 10.30
C HIS A 38 7.65 -9.02 10.64
N THR A 39 6.38 -8.74 10.38
CA THR A 39 5.71 -7.50 10.76
C THR A 39 4.63 -7.82 11.80
N VAL A 40 4.55 -7.00 12.86
CA VAL A 40 3.46 -7.04 13.83
C VAL A 40 2.77 -5.68 13.87
N ARG A 41 1.45 -5.67 13.97
CA ARG A 41 0.65 -4.49 14.28
C ARG A 41 0.36 -4.49 15.79
N VAL A 42 0.63 -3.38 16.44
CA VAL A 42 0.36 -3.19 17.87
C VAL A 42 -0.64 -2.04 17.99
N GLU A 43 -1.81 -2.31 18.57
CA GLU A 43 -2.88 -1.30 18.68
C GLU A 43 -2.51 -0.12 19.57
N THR A 44 -1.66 -0.35 20.56
CA THR A 44 -1.16 0.69 21.47
C THR A 44 0.26 0.31 21.88
N LEU A 45 1.22 1.11 21.50
CA LEU A 45 2.59 0.95 21.97
C LEU A 45 2.71 1.36 23.45
N PRO A 46 3.49 0.63 24.26
CA PRO A 46 3.82 1.07 25.61
C PRO A 46 4.54 2.43 25.60
N ASP A 47 4.26 3.30 26.59
CA ASP A 47 4.89 4.63 26.70
C ASP A 47 6.42 4.56 26.72
N GLU A 48 6.98 3.44 27.24
CA GLU A 48 8.42 3.21 27.28
C GLU A 48 8.99 2.63 25.97
N PHE A 49 8.17 2.38 24.93
CA PHE A 49 8.64 1.98 23.62
C PHE A 49 9.00 3.22 22.79
N ASP A 50 10.17 3.73 23.00
CA ASP A 50 10.74 4.89 22.29
C ASP A 50 12.13 4.50 21.74
N PRO A 51 12.19 3.67 20.68
CA PRO A 51 13.46 3.25 20.11
C PRO A 51 14.15 4.43 19.43
N ASP A 52 15.47 4.51 19.61
CA ASP A 52 16.29 5.43 18.83
C ASP A 52 16.02 5.25 17.34
N THR A 53 16.02 6.34 16.60
CA THR A 53 15.75 6.36 15.15
C THR A 53 16.97 6.93 14.44
N ASP A 54 17.56 6.13 13.52
CA ASP A 54 18.70 6.57 12.71
C ASP A 54 18.23 7.40 11.50
N GLU A 55 17.09 7.03 10.94
CA GLU A 55 16.53 7.66 9.74
C GLU A 55 14.99 7.67 9.82
N ARG A 56 14.37 8.71 9.28
CA ARG A 56 12.91 8.77 9.08
C ARG A 56 12.58 8.86 7.61
N ARG A 57 11.56 8.13 7.19
CA ARG A 57 11.05 8.12 5.82
C ARG A 57 9.53 8.27 5.82
N HIS A 58 8.99 8.78 4.72
CA HIS A 58 7.54 8.75 4.53
C HIS A 58 7.12 7.37 4.03
N GLY A 59 6.07 6.82 4.65
CA GLY A 59 5.56 5.48 4.38
C GLY A 59 4.04 5.44 4.40
N GLY A 60 3.50 4.24 4.68
CA GLY A 60 2.09 3.89 4.60
C GLY A 60 1.71 3.44 3.19
N LYS A 61 1.07 2.27 3.11
CA LYS A 61 0.69 1.65 1.81
C LYS A 61 -0.19 2.58 0.97
N GLY A 62 -1.20 3.20 1.60
CA GLY A 62 -2.08 4.14 0.90
C GLY A 62 -1.33 5.28 0.25
N ALA A 63 -0.44 5.92 1.01
CA ALA A 63 0.36 7.04 0.54
C ALA A 63 1.42 6.61 -0.49
N ASN A 64 2.05 5.43 -0.35
CA ASN A 64 3.00 4.89 -1.33
C ASN A 64 2.32 4.60 -2.67
N GLN A 65 1.14 3.97 -2.64
CA GLN A 65 0.35 3.66 -3.83
C GLN A 65 -0.14 4.93 -4.53
N ALA A 66 -0.52 5.98 -3.76
CA ALA A 66 -0.88 7.28 -4.31
C ALA A 66 0.29 7.94 -5.05
N VAL A 67 1.50 7.95 -4.45
CA VAL A 67 2.71 8.50 -5.09
C VAL A 67 3.05 7.72 -6.36
N ALA A 68 2.93 6.40 -6.34
CA ALA A 68 3.17 5.56 -7.51
C ALA A 68 2.15 5.82 -8.63
N ALA A 69 0.87 6.02 -8.30
CA ALA A 69 -0.16 6.36 -9.30
C ALA A 69 0.08 7.74 -9.91
N ALA A 70 0.51 8.73 -9.13
CA ALA A 70 0.89 10.05 -9.63
C ALA A 70 2.12 9.97 -10.56
N ALA A 71 3.15 9.20 -10.19
CA ALA A 71 4.33 8.96 -11.02
C ALA A 71 3.98 8.25 -12.34
N ALA A 72 2.92 7.43 -12.34
CA ALA A 72 2.36 6.79 -13.52
C ALA A 72 1.49 7.75 -14.38
N GLY A 73 1.31 9.01 -13.97
CA GLY A 73 0.66 10.08 -14.73
C GLY A 73 -0.83 10.28 -14.42
N ALA A 74 -1.39 9.63 -13.41
CA ALA A 74 -2.77 9.86 -12.98
C ALA A 74 -2.92 11.15 -12.16
N ALA A 75 -4.10 11.79 -12.22
CA ALA A 75 -4.51 12.80 -11.26
C ALA A 75 -4.90 12.08 -9.96
N THR A 76 -4.02 12.12 -8.96
CA THR A 76 -4.15 11.26 -7.79
C THR A 76 -4.51 12.07 -6.54
N THR A 77 -5.54 11.62 -5.81
CA THR A 77 -5.94 12.16 -4.51
C THR A 77 -5.66 11.11 -3.42
N MET A 78 -5.01 11.55 -2.34
CA MET A 78 -4.84 10.74 -1.13
C MET A 78 -5.92 11.06 -0.11
N LEU A 79 -6.65 10.03 0.31
CA LEU A 79 -7.59 10.06 1.44
C LEU A 79 -7.02 9.21 2.59
N GLY A 80 -7.00 9.78 3.78
CA GLY A 80 -6.47 9.16 5.00
C GLY A 80 -6.43 10.16 6.14
N VAL A 81 -5.92 9.75 7.29
CA VAL A 81 -5.82 10.62 8.46
C VAL A 81 -4.41 10.59 9.01
N VAL A 82 -3.85 11.77 9.31
CA VAL A 82 -2.55 11.95 9.97
C VAL A 82 -2.73 12.52 11.38
N GLY A 83 -1.71 12.45 12.18
CA GLY A 83 -1.71 13.02 13.52
C GLY A 83 -1.35 14.49 13.58
N THR A 84 -1.41 15.08 14.77
CA THR A 84 -1.04 16.48 15.03
C THR A 84 0.43 16.80 14.77
N ASP A 85 1.26 15.78 14.62
CA ASP A 85 2.71 15.86 14.35
C ASP A 85 3.06 15.86 12.83
N HIS A 86 2.05 15.78 11.94
CA HIS A 86 2.26 15.67 10.49
C HIS A 86 3.07 16.82 9.89
N ASP A 87 2.94 18.05 10.43
CA ASP A 87 3.70 19.23 9.98
C ASP A 87 5.18 19.08 10.33
N ARG A 88 5.50 18.55 11.52
CA ARG A 88 6.87 18.27 11.96
C ARG A 88 7.59 17.32 11.00
N PHE A 89 6.86 16.37 10.43
CA PHE A 89 7.40 15.38 9.50
C PHE A 89 7.25 15.79 8.04
N GLY A 90 6.57 16.90 7.72
CA GLY A 90 6.39 17.37 6.35
C GLY A 90 5.57 16.42 5.48
N VAL A 91 4.59 15.70 6.05
CA VAL A 91 3.86 14.61 5.38
C VAL A 91 3.09 15.12 4.16
N ARG A 92 2.25 16.16 4.34
CA ARG A 92 1.46 16.73 3.23
C ARG A 92 2.32 17.39 2.15
N PRO A 93 3.33 18.23 2.50
CA PRO A 93 4.27 18.75 1.51
C PRO A 93 4.96 17.67 0.67
N ALA A 94 5.41 16.58 1.29
CA ALA A 94 6.06 15.49 0.57
C ALA A 94 5.13 14.79 -0.43
N LEU A 95 3.84 14.63 -0.11
CA LEU A 95 2.84 14.10 -1.04
C LEU A 95 2.56 15.09 -2.18
N ALA A 96 2.41 16.37 -1.87
CA ALA A 96 2.21 17.42 -2.88
C ALA A 96 3.40 17.55 -3.85
N ASP A 97 4.62 17.49 -3.35
CA ASP A 97 5.86 17.49 -4.15
C ASP A 97 5.94 16.26 -5.08
N ALA A 98 5.34 15.14 -4.66
CA ALA A 98 5.21 13.93 -5.48
C ALA A 98 4.01 13.97 -6.46
N GLY A 99 3.28 15.10 -6.54
CA GLY A 99 2.16 15.28 -7.46
C GLY A 99 0.83 14.70 -6.96
N VAL A 100 0.70 14.39 -5.67
CA VAL A 100 -0.53 13.87 -5.05
C VAL A 100 -1.32 15.01 -4.41
N ASP A 101 -2.60 15.12 -4.70
CA ASP A 101 -3.53 15.98 -3.95
C ASP A 101 -3.71 15.43 -2.52
N ALA A 102 -3.16 16.15 -1.54
CA ALA A 102 -3.18 15.83 -0.12
C ALA A 102 -4.11 16.75 0.70
N ASP A 103 -4.91 17.60 0.06
CA ASP A 103 -5.75 18.61 0.73
C ASP A 103 -6.86 17.99 1.59
N ARG A 104 -7.22 16.74 1.28
CA ARG A 104 -8.30 16.00 1.94
C ARG A 104 -7.85 15.08 3.06
N ILE A 105 -6.57 15.00 3.32
CA ILE A 105 -6.05 14.24 4.47
C ILE A 105 -6.58 14.87 5.75
N GLY A 106 -7.27 14.07 6.58
CA GLY A 106 -7.77 14.49 7.89
C GLY A 106 -6.64 14.62 8.93
N VAL A 107 -6.95 15.26 10.07
CA VAL A 107 -6.02 15.34 11.21
C VAL A 107 -6.74 14.86 12.47
N ALA A 108 -6.16 13.89 13.18
CA ALA A 108 -6.64 13.40 14.46
C ALA A 108 -5.73 13.87 15.62
N ASP A 109 -6.29 13.96 16.84
CA ASP A 109 -5.55 14.37 18.04
C ASP A 109 -4.76 13.20 18.66
N VAL A 110 -3.97 12.54 17.82
CA VAL A 110 -3.05 11.44 18.16
C VAL A 110 -1.82 11.56 17.25
N PRO A 111 -0.71 10.83 17.49
CA PRO A 111 0.41 10.78 16.56
C PRO A 111 0.03 10.22 15.18
N THR A 112 0.75 10.63 14.14
CA THR A 112 0.66 10.01 12.81
C THR A 112 1.05 8.53 12.89
N GLY A 113 0.44 7.68 12.08
CA GLY A 113 0.80 6.27 12.00
C GLY A 113 2.30 6.06 11.76
N ALA A 114 2.87 5.04 12.36
CA ALA A 114 4.30 4.79 12.30
C ALA A 114 4.63 3.33 12.01
N ALA A 115 5.73 3.09 11.29
CA ALA A 115 6.38 1.80 11.23
C ALA A 115 7.79 1.91 11.82
N TYR A 116 8.09 1.09 12.82
CA TYR A 116 9.43 0.98 13.40
C TYR A 116 10.15 -0.18 12.74
N VAL A 117 11.10 0.12 11.88
CA VAL A 117 11.84 -0.85 11.06
C VAL A 117 13.21 -1.07 11.69
N PHE A 118 13.39 -2.21 12.34
CA PHE A 118 14.67 -2.62 12.91
C PHE A 118 15.43 -3.47 11.89
N VAL A 119 16.59 -2.99 11.45
CA VAL A 119 17.44 -3.68 10.48
C VAL A 119 18.64 -4.27 11.22
N ASP A 120 18.81 -5.58 11.16
CA ASP A 120 19.93 -6.28 11.78
C ASP A 120 21.24 -6.13 10.98
N PRO A 121 22.41 -6.54 11.53
CA PRO A 121 23.69 -6.45 10.81
C PRO A 121 23.78 -7.28 9.51
N ARG A 122 22.84 -8.21 9.28
CA ARG A 122 22.76 -9.02 8.05
C ARG A 122 21.85 -8.38 7.00
N GLY A 123 21.11 -7.32 7.39
CA GLY A 123 20.16 -6.64 6.53
C GLY A 123 18.71 -7.18 6.65
N ASP A 124 18.46 -8.13 7.55
CA ASP A 124 17.11 -8.62 7.80
C ASP A 124 16.34 -7.65 8.68
N ASN A 125 15.04 -7.50 8.41
CA ASN A 125 14.18 -6.54 9.13
C ASN A 125 13.24 -7.23 10.12
N ARG A 126 12.76 -6.43 11.06
CA ARG A 126 11.62 -6.68 11.96
C ARG A 126 10.81 -5.40 12.01
N ILE A 127 9.52 -5.47 11.81
CA ILE A 127 8.70 -4.27 11.66
C ILE A 127 7.59 -4.27 12.71
N VAL A 128 7.50 -3.18 13.47
CA VAL A 128 6.40 -2.91 14.40
C VAL A 128 5.58 -1.77 13.82
N VAL A 129 4.30 -2.01 13.58
CA VAL A 129 3.38 -0.99 13.04
C VAL A 129 2.48 -0.48 14.15
N ASP A 130 2.52 0.82 14.38
CA ASP A 130 1.55 1.57 15.17
C ASP A 130 0.57 2.26 14.21
N PRO A 131 -0.72 1.91 14.25
CA PRO A 131 -1.70 2.54 13.37
C PRO A 131 -1.84 4.04 13.62
N GLY A 132 -1.65 4.53 14.83
CA GLY A 132 -1.81 5.94 15.18
C GLY A 132 -3.08 6.54 14.57
N ALA A 133 -2.95 7.68 13.90
CA ALA A 133 -4.06 8.39 13.26
C ALA A 133 -4.76 7.59 12.12
N ASN A 134 -4.14 6.56 11.55
CA ASN A 134 -4.81 5.71 10.55
C ASN A 134 -6.05 5.00 11.12
N ALA A 135 -6.08 4.75 12.43
CA ALA A 135 -7.24 4.18 13.12
C ALA A 135 -8.42 5.17 13.23
N ALA A 136 -8.19 6.46 12.98
CA ALA A 136 -9.23 7.50 13.01
C ALA A 136 -9.97 7.68 11.67
N VAL A 137 -9.68 6.87 10.67
CA VAL A 137 -10.54 6.79 9.47
C VAL A 137 -11.84 6.11 9.87
N ASP A 138 -12.88 6.90 10.07
CA ASP A 138 -14.21 6.48 10.52
C ASP A 138 -15.28 6.66 9.43
N ASP A 139 -16.52 6.26 9.73
CA ASP A 139 -17.65 6.37 8.81
C ASP A 139 -17.90 7.84 8.40
N ALA A 140 -17.77 8.78 9.33
CA ALA A 140 -17.98 10.19 9.04
C ALA A 140 -16.93 10.76 8.06
N TYR A 141 -15.68 10.33 8.21
CA TYR A 141 -14.61 10.70 7.29
C TYR A 141 -14.87 10.14 5.88
N VAL A 142 -15.24 8.87 5.78
CA VAL A 142 -15.53 8.20 4.50
C VAL A 142 -16.75 8.82 3.82
N GLU A 143 -17.85 9.05 4.55
CA GLU A 143 -19.06 9.70 4.04
C GLU A 143 -18.79 11.11 3.50
N ALA A 144 -17.99 11.91 4.23
CA ALA A 144 -17.61 13.26 3.80
C ALA A 144 -16.81 13.29 2.48
N HIS A 145 -16.19 12.18 2.09
CA HIS A 145 -15.38 12.05 0.87
C HIS A 145 -15.98 11.11 -0.18
N TYR A 146 -17.21 10.63 0.04
CA TYR A 146 -17.88 9.66 -0.84
C TYR A 146 -17.93 10.12 -2.30
N ASP A 147 -18.35 11.37 -2.56
CA ASP A 147 -18.46 11.88 -3.93
C ASP A 147 -17.12 11.85 -4.69
N ILE A 148 -16.00 12.09 -4.01
CA ILE A 148 -14.67 12.07 -4.62
C ILE A 148 -14.28 10.64 -5.00
N VAL A 149 -14.61 9.68 -4.13
CA VAL A 149 -14.37 8.26 -4.39
C VAL A 149 -15.24 7.76 -5.53
N ARG A 150 -16.56 8.03 -5.47
CA ARG A 150 -17.53 7.62 -6.50
C ARG A 150 -17.17 8.15 -7.89
N ASP A 151 -16.72 9.40 -7.96
CA ASP A 151 -16.42 10.08 -9.21
C ASP A 151 -15.00 9.79 -9.73
N ALA A 152 -14.21 8.98 -9.05
CA ALA A 152 -12.89 8.53 -9.51
C ALA A 152 -13.02 7.48 -10.63
N ASP A 153 -11.94 7.30 -11.41
CA ASP A 153 -11.85 6.22 -12.40
C ASP A 153 -11.31 4.93 -11.77
N CYS A 154 -10.48 5.06 -10.70
CA CYS A 154 -9.98 3.92 -9.93
C CYS A 154 -9.83 4.26 -8.44
N LEU A 155 -10.17 3.31 -7.56
CA LEU A 155 -9.99 3.36 -6.12
C LEU A 155 -8.96 2.30 -5.69
N LEU A 156 -7.95 2.74 -4.94
CA LEU A 156 -6.95 1.88 -4.29
C LEU A 156 -7.28 1.76 -2.80
N LEU A 157 -7.34 0.53 -2.31
CA LEU A 157 -7.58 0.18 -0.92
C LEU A 157 -6.51 -0.79 -0.41
N GLN A 158 -6.20 -0.71 0.89
CA GLN A 158 -5.30 -1.61 1.61
C GLN A 158 -5.90 -1.92 2.98
N ASN A 159 -5.33 -2.88 3.73
CA ASN A 159 -5.85 -3.27 5.03
C ASN A 159 -5.04 -2.64 6.19
N GLU A 160 -4.77 -1.34 6.14
CA GLU A 160 -4.01 -0.63 7.19
C GLU A 160 -4.82 0.47 7.91
N ILE A 161 -6.08 0.70 7.50
CA ILE A 161 -7.02 1.60 8.17
C ILE A 161 -8.20 0.82 8.77
N SER A 162 -9.17 1.50 9.38
CA SER A 162 -10.37 0.86 9.92
C SER A 162 -11.18 0.19 8.82
N ILE A 163 -11.42 -1.12 8.94
CA ILE A 163 -12.03 -1.92 7.87
C ILE A 163 -13.54 -1.72 7.74
N GLY A 164 -14.24 -1.43 8.84
CA GLY A 164 -15.70 -1.25 8.86
C GLY A 164 -16.17 -0.13 7.92
N PRO A 165 -15.65 1.11 8.04
CA PRO A 165 -15.98 2.21 7.15
C PRO A 165 -15.67 1.92 5.67
N VAL A 166 -14.57 1.19 5.39
CA VAL A 166 -14.21 0.79 4.02
C VAL A 166 -15.19 -0.24 3.48
N ALA A 167 -15.61 -1.22 4.29
CA ALA A 167 -16.61 -2.21 3.90
C ALA A 167 -17.98 -1.56 3.60
N ALA A 168 -18.41 -0.58 4.41
CA ALA A 168 -19.62 0.18 4.17
C ALA A 168 -19.54 0.99 2.86
N LEU A 169 -18.40 1.66 2.61
CA LEU A 169 -18.15 2.35 1.34
C LEU A 169 -18.29 1.42 0.13
N LEU A 170 -17.76 0.20 0.22
CA LEU A 170 -17.85 -0.78 -0.87
C LEU A 170 -19.30 -1.24 -1.11
N ASP A 171 -20.10 -1.38 -0.05
CA ASP A 171 -21.53 -1.68 -0.17
C ASP A 171 -22.29 -0.55 -0.87
N ASP A 172 -22.00 0.72 -0.54
CA ASP A 172 -22.60 1.87 -1.18
C ASP A 172 -22.18 1.97 -2.65
N LEU A 173 -20.91 1.75 -2.97
CA LEU A 173 -20.41 1.76 -4.35
C LEU A 173 -21.02 0.63 -5.19
N ALA A 174 -21.33 -0.54 -4.61
CA ALA A 174 -21.97 -1.63 -5.31
C ALA A 174 -23.40 -1.27 -5.79
N ALA A 175 -24.06 -0.32 -5.12
CA ALA A 175 -25.39 0.16 -5.48
C ALA A 175 -25.38 1.22 -6.62
N GLU A 176 -24.21 1.76 -6.96
CA GLU A 176 -24.07 2.78 -8.00
C GLU A 176 -24.09 2.18 -9.41
N SER A 177 -24.76 2.87 -10.34
CA SER A 177 -24.79 2.48 -11.75
C SER A 177 -23.47 2.76 -12.49
N ALA A 178 -22.65 3.66 -11.97
CA ALA A 178 -21.31 3.98 -12.42
C ALA A 178 -20.43 4.21 -11.19
N ARG A 179 -19.38 3.43 -11.03
CA ARG A 179 -18.48 3.47 -9.90
C ARG A 179 -17.01 3.32 -10.38
N PRO A 180 -16.04 3.69 -9.56
CA PRO A 180 -14.64 3.45 -9.91
C PRO A 180 -14.34 1.94 -10.04
N THR A 181 -13.29 1.62 -10.79
CA THR A 181 -12.62 0.34 -10.68
C THR A 181 -11.97 0.23 -9.30
N VAL A 182 -12.28 -0.81 -8.53
CA VAL A 182 -11.78 -0.99 -7.17
C VAL A 182 -10.69 -2.05 -7.13
N ILE A 183 -9.51 -1.67 -6.63
CA ILE A 183 -8.36 -2.55 -6.40
C ILE A 183 -8.10 -2.63 -4.90
N VAL A 184 -8.11 -3.84 -4.35
CA VAL A 184 -7.74 -4.10 -2.95
C VAL A 184 -6.39 -4.83 -2.91
N ASP A 185 -5.43 -4.21 -2.23
CA ASP A 185 -4.20 -4.86 -1.77
C ASP A 185 -4.50 -5.49 -0.40
N PRO A 186 -4.64 -6.82 -0.27
CA PRO A 186 -5.07 -7.46 0.97
C PRO A 186 -3.92 -7.56 1.99
N ALA A 187 -3.18 -6.46 2.15
CA ALA A 187 -1.99 -6.35 2.98
C ALA A 187 -2.21 -5.39 4.16
N PRO A 188 -2.00 -5.85 5.40
CA PRO A 188 -1.74 -7.23 5.83
C PRO A 188 -2.98 -8.14 5.68
N PRO A 189 -2.81 -9.48 5.55
CA PRO A 189 -3.94 -10.37 5.28
C PRO A 189 -4.88 -10.58 6.49
N ALA A 190 -4.41 -10.34 7.70
CA ALA A 190 -5.20 -10.54 8.92
C ALA A 190 -6.38 -9.56 8.98
N GLY A 191 -7.60 -10.10 9.08
CA GLY A 191 -8.84 -9.32 9.23
C GLY A 191 -9.33 -8.64 7.95
N VAL A 192 -8.79 -8.96 6.76
CA VAL A 192 -9.20 -8.38 5.47
C VAL A 192 -10.49 -8.98 4.91
N ASP A 193 -10.94 -10.14 5.43
CA ASP A 193 -12.10 -10.88 4.93
C ASP A 193 -13.33 -10.00 4.63
N PRO A 194 -13.69 -8.98 5.45
CA PRO A 194 -14.84 -8.14 5.15
C PRO A 194 -14.75 -7.36 3.83
N LEU A 195 -13.56 -7.20 3.24
CA LEU A 195 -13.39 -6.55 1.93
C LEU A 195 -13.45 -7.54 0.77
N LEU A 196 -13.10 -8.83 0.99
CA LEU A 196 -12.96 -9.81 -0.08
C LEU A 196 -14.31 -10.24 -0.67
N ASP A 197 -15.38 -10.20 0.13
CA ASP A 197 -16.72 -10.63 -0.29
C ASP A 197 -17.58 -9.47 -0.84
N ARG A 198 -16.98 -8.31 -1.14
CA ARG A 198 -17.73 -7.14 -1.62
C ARG A 198 -17.84 -7.12 -3.14
N GLU A 199 -19.08 -6.99 -3.63
CA GLU A 199 -19.41 -6.96 -5.07
C GLU A 199 -18.70 -5.79 -5.81
N ALA A 200 -18.40 -4.70 -5.11
CA ALA A 200 -17.70 -3.56 -5.68
C ALA A 200 -16.21 -3.79 -5.93
N VAL A 201 -15.60 -4.85 -5.40
CA VAL A 201 -14.16 -5.12 -5.58
C VAL A 201 -13.95 -5.83 -6.93
N ASP A 202 -13.15 -5.22 -7.81
CA ASP A 202 -12.87 -5.75 -9.14
C ASP A 202 -11.55 -6.56 -9.16
N TYR A 203 -10.56 -6.12 -8.40
CA TYR A 203 -9.21 -6.70 -8.40
C TYR A 203 -8.68 -6.91 -6.98
N LEU A 204 -8.16 -8.11 -6.73
CA LEU A 204 -7.35 -8.42 -5.56
C LEU A 204 -5.89 -8.61 -6.00
N THR A 205 -4.95 -7.98 -5.27
CA THR A 205 -3.53 -7.98 -5.65
C THR A 205 -2.62 -8.56 -4.55
N PRO A 206 -2.84 -9.82 -4.10
CA PRO A 206 -2.04 -10.44 -3.05
C PRO A 206 -0.61 -10.73 -3.50
N ASN A 207 0.34 -10.68 -2.55
CA ASN A 207 1.64 -11.33 -2.71
C ASN A 207 1.55 -12.83 -2.37
N GLU A 208 2.69 -13.57 -2.47
CA GLU A 208 2.72 -15.02 -2.18
C GLU A 208 2.25 -15.36 -0.77
N GLY A 209 2.68 -14.59 0.24
CA GLY A 209 2.31 -14.83 1.63
C GLY A 209 0.84 -14.51 1.90
N GLU A 210 0.35 -13.41 1.38
CA GLU A 210 -1.05 -13.00 1.44
C GLU A 210 -1.95 -14.00 0.70
N TYR A 211 -1.52 -14.42 -0.50
CA TYR A 211 -2.25 -15.44 -1.27
C TYR A 211 -2.37 -16.75 -0.50
N ALA A 212 -1.30 -17.21 0.13
CA ALA A 212 -1.32 -18.44 0.92
C ALA A 212 -2.20 -18.31 2.18
N ALA A 213 -2.18 -17.13 2.83
CA ALA A 213 -3.01 -16.86 4.02
C ALA A 213 -4.50 -16.75 3.70
N LEU A 214 -4.87 -16.34 2.49
CA LEU A 214 -6.24 -16.08 2.05
C LEU A 214 -6.75 -17.11 1.02
N ALA A 215 -6.08 -18.25 0.86
CA ALA A 215 -6.35 -19.21 -0.21
C ALA A 215 -7.83 -19.59 -0.33
N ASP A 216 -8.49 -19.93 0.79
CA ASP A 216 -9.89 -20.35 0.81
C ASP A 216 -10.84 -19.22 0.36
N ALA A 217 -10.57 -17.98 0.75
CA ALA A 217 -11.36 -16.81 0.35
C ALA A 217 -11.13 -16.46 -1.12
N LEU A 218 -9.89 -16.54 -1.59
CA LEU A 218 -9.53 -16.26 -2.98
C LEU A 218 -10.07 -17.30 -3.97
N ASP A 219 -10.20 -18.56 -3.55
CA ASP A 219 -10.83 -19.62 -4.36
C ASP A 219 -12.33 -19.38 -4.60
N ALA A 220 -12.98 -18.65 -3.68
CA ALA A 220 -14.39 -18.28 -3.80
C ALA A 220 -14.61 -16.90 -4.44
N TYR A 221 -13.55 -16.12 -4.64
CA TYR A 221 -13.64 -14.76 -5.15
C TYR A 221 -13.99 -14.74 -6.63
N GLY A 222 -15.05 -13.98 -6.97
CA GLY A 222 -15.58 -13.89 -8.35
C GLY A 222 -14.94 -12.84 -9.24
N GLY A 223 -14.08 -11.97 -8.71
CA GLY A 223 -13.37 -10.94 -9.47
C GLY A 223 -11.99 -11.40 -9.93
N ALA A 224 -11.17 -10.46 -10.38
CA ALA A 224 -9.83 -10.77 -10.87
C ALA A 224 -8.79 -10.82 -9.73
N VAL A 225 -7.94 -11.85 -9.73
CA VAL A 225 -6.81 -11.99 -8.82
C VAL A 225 -5.50 -11.79 -9.58
N VAL A 226 -4.70 -10.83 -9.12
CA VAL A 226 -3.38 -10.51 -9.67
C VAL A 226 -2.32 -10.87 -8.62
N ARG A 227 -1.82 -12.09 -8.65
CA ARG A 227 -0.88 -12.62 -7.66
C ARG A 227 0.54 -12.15 -7.93
N LYS A 228 1.06 -11.29 -7.07
CA LYS A 228 2.45 -10.78 -7.09
C LYS A 228 3.39 -11.86 -6.52
N ARG A 229 4.50 -12.13 -7.19
CA ARG A 229 5.39 -13.25 -6.83
C ARG A 229 6.86 -12.87 -6.73
N GLY A 230 7.13 -11.60 -6.38
CA GLY A 230 8.49 -11.07 -6.28
C GLY A 230 9.24 -11.17 -7.62
N GLY A 231 10.31 -11.96 -7.67
CA GLY A 231 11.08 -12.20 -8.89
C GLY A 231 10.49 -13.26 -9.82
N ASP A 232 9.43 -13.96 -9.41
CA ASP A 232 8.74 -14.95 -10.24
C ASP A 232 7.61 -14.30 -11.05
N PRO A 233 7.11 -14.98 -12.12
CA PRO A 233 6.03 -14.47 -12.95
C PRO A 233 4.77 -14.13 -12.16
N VAL A 234 4.23 -12.91 -12.35
CA VAL A 234 2.91 -12.54 -11.85
C VAL A 234 1.86 -13.39 -12.52
N ILE A 235 0.93 -13.94 -11.75
CA ILE A 235 -0.19 -14.74 -12.25
C ILE A 235 -1.46 -13.91 -12.18
N VAL A 236 -2.17 -13.79 -13.29
CA VAL A 236 -3.48 -13.15 -13.38
C VAL A 236 -4.55 -14.19 -13.68
N VAL A 237 -5.61 -14.16 -12.90
CA VAL A 237 -6.83 -14.93 -13.12
C VAL A 237 -7.99 -13.95 -13.13
N ALA A 238 -8.72 -13.85 -14.23
CA ALA A 238 -9.84 -12.93 -14.41
C ALA A 238 -10.91 -13.61 -15.28
N ASP A 239 -12.09 -13.84 -14.74
CA ASP A 239 -13.15 -14.61 -15.39
C ASP A 239 -12.61 -15.95 -15.97
N ASP A 240 -12.75 -16.14 -17.27
CA ASP A 240 -12.24 -17.31 -17.99
C ASP A 240 -10.80 -17.15 -18.53
N ASP A 241 -10.17 -15.98 -18.32
CA ASP A 241 -8.81 -15.70 -18.81
C ASP A 241 -7.76 -15.91 -17.70
N ARG A 242 -6.67 -16.59 -18.06
CA ARG A 242 -5.52 -16.76 -17.19
C ARG A 242 -4.24 -16.52 -17.97
N PHE A 243 -3.40 -15.61 -17.44
CA PHE A 243 -2.11 -15.34 -18.05
C PHE A 243 -1.04 -15.07 -17.02
N THR A 244 0.20 -15.08 -17.46
CA THR A 244 1.37 -14.72 -16.65
C THR A 244 2.12 -13.57 -17.28
N VAL A 245 2.81 -12.79 -16.43
CA VAL A 245 3.71 -11.71 -16.85
C VAL A 245 5.04 -11.90 -16.15
N GLU A 246 6.10 -12.08 -16.95
CA GLU A 246 7.46 -12.23 -16.46
C GLU A 246 8.01 -10.88 -15.99
N PRO A 247 8.58 -10.78 -14.77
CA PRO A 247 9.28 -9.59 -14.35
C PRO A 247 10.60 -9.46 -15.15
N PRO A 248 11.03 -8.23 -15.47
CA PRO A 248 12.32 -8.03 -16.09
C PRO A 248 13.44 -8.39 -15.12
N ALA A 249 14.57 -8.87 -15.68
CA ALA A 249 15.77 -9.12 -14.88
C ALA A 249 16.34 -7.79 -14.37
N VAL A 250 16.37 -7.63 -13.06
CA VAL A 250 16.98 -6.51 -12.35
C VAL A 250 17.80 -7.03 -11.18
N ASP A 251 18.80 -6.26 -10.73
CA ASP A 251 19.54 -6.55 -9.51
C ASP A 251 18.88 -5.76 -8.36
N PRO A 252 18.08 -6.41 -7.49
CA PRO A 252 17.36 -5.72 -6.44
C PRO A 252 18.30 -5.28 -5.32
N VAL A 253 18.12 -4.06 -4.83
CA VAL A 253 18.78 -3.47 -3.66
C VAL A 253 17.86 -3.54 -2.45
N ASP A 254 16.57 -3.21 -2.64
CA ASP A 254 15.55 -3.20 -1.60
C ASP A 254 14.18 -3.47 -2.24
N THR A 255 13.44 -4.41 -1.72
CA THR A 255 12.09 -4.77 -2.24
C THR A 255 10.95 -4.05 -1.53
N THR A 256 11.26 -3.20 -0.55
CA THR A 256 10.27 -2.42 0.19
C THR A 256 9.49 -1.51 -0.75
N GLY A 257 8.16 -1.53 -0.65
CA GLY A 257 7.27 -0.70 -1.46
C GLY A 257 7.08 -1.15 -2.91
N ALA A 258 7.77 -2.21 -3.39
CA ALA A 258 7.60 -2.69 -4.77
C ALA A 258 6.15 -3.10 -5.09
N GLY A 259 5.44 -3.68 -4.12
CA GLY A 259 4.01 -3.99 -4.21
C GLY A 259 3.14 -2.75 -4.30
N ASP A 260 3.49 -1.68 -3.56
CA ASP A 260 2.78 -0.40 -3.62
C ASP A 260 2.98 0.27 -4.98
N VAL A 261 4.23 0.24 -5.50
CA VAL A 261 4.53 0.74 -6.86
C VAL A 261 3.75 -0.03 -7.92
N PHE A 262 3.71 -1.36 -7.81
CA PHE A 262 2.89 -2.19 -8.69
C PHE A 262 1.42 -1.75 -8.66
N ASN A 263 0.80 -1.62 -7.49
CA ASN A 263 -0.61 -1.27 -7.34
C ASN A 263 -0.92 0.13 -7.86
N GLY A 264 -0.07 1.13 -7.57
CA GLY A 264 -0.24 2.49 -8.09
C GLY A 264 -0.19 2.56 -9.61
N PHE A 265 0.77 1.86 -10.24
CA PHE A 265 0.86 1.79 -11.70
C PHE A 265 -0.30 1.01 -12.31
N LEU A 266 -0.73 -0.10 -11.70
CA LEU A 266 -1.90 -0.86 -12.13
C LEU A 266 -3.13 0.04 -12.17
N ALA A 267 -3.41 0.76 -11.07
CA ALA A 267 -4.56 1.66 -10.96
C ALA A 267 -4.52 2.78 -12.00
N ALA A 268 -3.38 3.45 -12.16
CA ALA A 268 -3.23 4.53 -13.13
C ALA A 268 -3.43 4.05 -14.56
N ARG A 269 -2.95 2.85 -14.90
CA ARG A 269 -3.13 2.29 -16.26
C ARG A 269 -4.56 1.85 -16.51
N LEU A 270 -5.23 1.24 -15.54
CA LEU A 270 -6.65 0.88 -15.65
C LEU A 270 -7.52 2.14 -15.76
N ALA A 271 -7.28 3.16 -14.93
CA ALA A 271 -7.96 4.46 -15.01
C ALA A 271 -7.81 5.11 -16.39
N ALA A 272 -6.63 4.96 -17.02
CA ALA A 272 -6.37 5.43 -18.39
C ALA A 272 -7.01 4.56 -19.49
N GLY A 273 -7.79 3.54 -19.15
CA GLY A 273 -8.47 2.66 -20.09
C GLY A 273 -7.56 1.61 -20.76
N ALA A 274 -6.39 1.32 -20.20
CA ALA A 274 -5.53 0.25 -20.69
C ALA A 274 -6.20 -1.12 -20.46
N SER A 275 -5.86 -2.11 -21.29
CA SER A 275 -6.26 -3.49 -21.02
C SER A 275 -5.60 -4.00 -19.74
N LEU A 276 -6.24 -4.96 -19.05
CA LEU A 276 -5.68 -5.57 -17.84
C LEU A 276 -4.25 -6.09 -18.08
N ARG A 277 -4.01 -6.73 -19.22
CA ARG A 277 -2.68 -7.24 -19.58
C ARG A 277 -1.63 -6.11 -19.67
N ASP A 278 -1.90 -5.03 -20.40
CA ASP A 278 -0.95 -3.90 -20.52
C ASP A 278 -0.75 -3.18 -19.18
N ALA A 279 -1.80 -3.05 -18.37
CA ALA A 279 -1.72 -2.48 -17.05
C ALA A 279 -0.81 -3.32 -16.13
N VAL A 280 -1.00 -4.65 -16.10
CA VAL A 280 -0.15 -5.56 -15.32
C VAL A 280 1.29 -5.58 -15.84
N GLU A 281 1.51 -5.65 -17.16
CA GLU A 281 2.86 -5.59 -17.73
C GLU A 281 3.60 -4.31 -17.36
N THR A 282 2.90 -3.18 -17.37
CA THR A 282 3.45 -1.88 -16.96
C THR A 282 3.77 -1.86 -15.45
N ALA A 283 2.85 -2.37 -14.63
CA ALA A 283 2.99 -2.44 -13.17
C ALA A 283 4.15 -3.36 -12.75
N VAL A 284 4.31 -4.52 -13.40
CA VAL A 284 5.43 -5.45 -13.16
C VAL A 284 6.77 -4.77 -13.40
N VAL A 285 6.91 -4.05 -14.51
CA VAL A 285 8.16 -3.35 -14.83
C VAL A 285 8.42 -2.23 -13.81
N ALA A 286 7.39 -1.44 -13.46
CA ALA A 286 7.54 -0.35 -12.49
C ALA A 286 7.96 -0.88 -11.11
N GLY A 287 7.28 -1.92 -10.60
CA GLY A 287 7.62 -2.56 -9.33
C GLY A 287 9.04 -3.14 -9.33
N SER A 288 9.44 -3.79 -10.44
CA SER A 288 10.81 -4.31 -10.58
C SER A 288 11.86 -3.19 -10.63
N MET A 289 11.59 -2.10 -11.32
CA MET A 289 12.50 -0.94 -11.36
C MET A 289 12.68 -0.30 -9.99
N ALA A 290 11.62 -0.20 -9.20
CA ALA A 290 11.64 0.38 -7.87
C ALA A 290 12.60 -0.36 -6.93
N THR A 291 12.72 -1.69 -7.05
CA THR A 291 13.62 -2.48 -6.19
C THR A 291 15.10 -2.15 -6.34
N ARG A 292 15.51 -1.39 -7.34
CA ARG A 292 16.90 -1.01 -7.59
C ARG A 292 17.42 0.11 -6.69
N THR A 293 16.55 0.71 -5.90
CA THR A 293 16.87 1.81 -4.98
C THR A 293 16.32 1.46 -3.59
N ALA A 294 17.08 1.82 -2.54
CA ALA A 294 16.62 1.60 -1.16
C ALA A 294 15.50 2.56 -0.78
N GLY A 295 14.46 2.04 -0.12
CA GLY A 295 13.31 2.77 0.37
C GLY A 295 12.03 2.60 -0.47
N ALA A 296 10.88 2.85 0.15
CA ALA A 296 9.57 2.56 -0.43
C ALA A 296 9.17 3.52 -1.57
N ARG A 297 9.70 4.75 -1.60
CA ARG A 297 9.32 5.80 -2.57
C ARG A 297 10.47 6.28 -3.43
N GLU A 298 11.71 6.15 -2.97
CA GLU A 298 12.92 6.69 -3.60
C GLU A 298 13.22 6.07 -4.96
N GLY A 299 12.74 4.85 -5.18
CA GLY A 299 12.92 4.09 -6.42
C GLY A 299 11.73 4.15 -7.40
N ILE A 300 10.66 4.88 -7.08
CA ILE A 300 9.46 4.92 -7.93
C ILE A 300 9.81 5.54 -9.28
N PRO A 301 9.68 4.81 -10.41
CA PRO A 301 9.96 5.36 -11.73
C PRO A 301 8.79 6.21 -12.23
N THR A 302 9.05 7.08 -13.20
CA THR A 302 8.00 7.71 -14.00
C THR A 302 7.48 6.75 -15.07
N LEU A 303 6.26 7.02 -15.59
CA LEU A 303 5.71 6.23 -16.70
C LEU A 303 6.62 6.23 -17.95
N ASP A 304 7.27 7.34 -18.23
CA ASP A 304 8.17 7.45 -19.40
C ASP A 304 9.44 6.61 -19.21
N GLU A 305 9.98 6.52 -17.99
CA GLU A 305 11.09 5.62 -17.67
C GLU A 305 10.68 4.15 -17.82
N VAL A 306 9.48 3.78 -17.36
CA VAL A 306 8.93 2.43 -17.54
C VAL A 306 8.77 2.10 -19.02
N ARG A 307 8.22 3.01 -19.81
CA ARG A 307 8.08 2.84 -21.27
C ARG A 307 9.45 2.70 -21.96
N ALA A 308 10.42 3.52 -21.58
CA ALA A 308 11.78 3.45 -22.13
C ALA A 308 12.49 2.14 -21.74
N PHE A 309 12.19 1.60 -20.55
CA PHE A 309 12.72 0.32 -20.11
C PHE A 309 12.12 -0.86 -20.89
N ARG A 310 10.80 -0.86 -21.13
CA ARG A 310 10.09 -1.87 -21.92
C ARG A 310 10.52 -1.91 -23.39
N ALA A 311 11.03 -0.81 -23.93
CA ALA A 311 11.43 -0.70 -25.33
C ALA A 311 12.84 -1.26 -25.62
N LYS A 312 13.60 -1.67 -24.60
CA LYS A 312 14.95 -2.26 -24.73
C LYS A 312 14.89 -3.76 -24.85
#